data_bb381b93bbb6644090e5a546aa49e6f7
#
_entry.id   bb381b93bbb6644090e5a546aa49e6f7
#
_cell.length_a   1.000
_cell.length_b   1.000
_cell.length_c   1.000
_cell.angle_alpha   90.00
_cell.angle_beta   90.00
_cell.angle_gamma   90.00
#
_symmetry.space_group_name_H-M   'P 1'
#
loop_
_entity.id
_entity.type
_entity.pdbx_description
1 polymer ?
#
loop_
_entity_poly.entity_id
_entity_poly.type
_entity_poly.pdbx_seq_one_letter_code
_entity_poly.pdbx_strand_id
1 'polypeptide(L)'
;MKLMLDVHLDPGLADALRRRWPKLDVQSATEPGLAALSDPLLLEMLDEEGRVLVTRDVNTMPEHVKTRMCAGLTHGGVIFVPRTIAQTDTRQLLRRLTELIEREGNADWRSRVCWLKA
;
A
#
# COMPACT_ATOMS: atom_id res chain seq x y z
N MET A 1 1.18 -11.49 -4.62
CA MET A 1 0.93 -10.25 -3.84
C MET A 1 0.01 -9.35 -4.63
N LYS A 2 -0.97 -8.77 -3.99
CA LYS A 2 -1.87 -7.77 -4.56
C LYS A 2 -1.63 -6.44 -3.89
N LEU A 3 -1.58 -5.35 -4.65
CA LEU A 3 -1.28 -4.02 -4.12
C LEU A 3 -2.41 -3.02 -4.38
N MET A 4 -2.59 -2.10 -3.44
CA MET A 4 -3.39 -0.89 -3.61
C MET A 4 -2.48 0.30 -3.36
N LEU A 5 -2.35 1.18 -4.35
CA LEU A 5 -1.59 2.42 -4.22
C LEU A 5 -2.52 3.55 -3.81
N ASP A 6 -2.17 4.25 -2.72
CA ASP A 6 -2.97 5.35 -2.19
C ASP A 6 -3.05 6.53 -3.18
N VAL A 7 -4.06 7.40 -2.99
CA VAL A 7 -4.34 8.54 -3.88
C VAL A 7 -3.19 9.52 -3.99
N HIS A 8 -2.34 9.62 -2.97
CA HIS A 8 -1.21 10.55 -2.95
C HIS A 8 0.05 10.02 -3.63
N LEU A 9 0.01 8.79 -4.16
CA LEU A 9 1.11 8.23 -4.91
C LEU A 9 0.96 8.55 -6.40
N ASP A 10 2.09 8.74 -7.09
CA ASP A 10 2.11 9.01 -8.53
C ASP A 10 1.38 7.89 -9.28
N PRO A 11 0.35 8.22 -10.09
CA PRO A 11 -0.36 7.19 -10.89
C PRO A 11 0.55 6.38 -11.80
N GLY A 12 1.66 6.96 -12.26
CA GLY A 12 2.65 6.26 -13.08
C GLY A 12 3.36 5.12 -12.37
N LEU A 13 3.29 5.10 -11.03
CA LEU A 13 3.91 4.03 -10.24
C LEU A 13 3.25 2.67 -10.52
N ALA A 14 1.92 2.64 -10.65
CA ALA A 14 1.20 1.41 -10.98
C ALA A 14 1.66 0.83 -12.31
N ASP A 15 1.78 1.69 -13.34
CA ASP A 15 2.24 1.26 -14.66
C ASP A 15 3.68 0.74 -14.63
N ALA A 16 4.55 1.41 -13.88
CA ALA A 16 5.93 0.99 -13.74
C ALA A 16 6.04 -0.39 -13.07
N LEU A 17 5.25 -0.63 -12.02
CA LEU A 17 5.21 -1.92 -11.35
C LEU A 17 4.66 -3.03 -12.27
N ARG A 18 3.63 -2.75 -13.04
CA ARG A 18 3.06 -3.70 -13.99
C ARG A 18 4.03 -4.05 -15.11
N ARG A 19 4.86 -3.10 -15.54
CA ARG A 19 5.91 -3.38 -16.54
C ARG A 19 6.99 -4.30 -15.99
N ARG A 20 7.35 -4.13 -14.71
CA ARG A 20 8.35 -4.99 -14.06
C ARG A 20 7.80 -6.38 -13.76
N TRP A 21 6.54 -6.47 -13.34
CA TRP A 21 5.85 -7.72 -13.03
C TRP A 21 4.47 -7.73 -13.70
N PRO A 22 4.36 -8.22 -14.94
CA PRO A 22 3.09 -8.19 -15.67
C PRO A 22 1.94 -8.95 -15.00
N LYS A 23 2.26 -9.90 -14.12
CA LYS A 23 1.25 -10.68 -13.39
C LYS A 23 0.89 -10.10 -12.03
N LEU A 24 1.55 -9.01 -11.62
CA LEU A 24 1.28 -8.38 -10.34
C LEU A 24 -0.05 -7.62 -10.41
N ASP A 25 -0.94 -7.89 -9.45
CA ASP A 25 -2.23 -7.21 -9.35
C ASP A 25 -2.03 -5.90 -8.59
N VAL A 26 -2.02 -4.78 -9.30
CA VAL A 26 -1.85 -3.44 -8.75
C VAL A 26 -3.06 -2.60 -9.10
N GLN A 27 -3.71 -2.03 -8.09
CA GLN A 27 -4.76 -1.03 -8.26
C GLN A 27 -4.32 0.31 -7.70
N SER A 28 -4.87 1.39 -8.22
CA SER A 28 -4.67 2.74 -7.70
C SER A 28 -5.97 3.25 -7.09
N ALA A 29 -5.89 3.88 -5.91
CA ALA A 29 -7.04 4.48 -5.26
C ALA A 29 -7.57 5.72 -6.00
N THR A 30 -6.88 6.15 -7.08
CA THR A 30 -7.40 7.19 -7.98
C THR A 30 -8.48 6.66 -8.91
N GLU A 31 -8.68 5.34 -8.97
CA GLU A 31 -9.75 4.75 -9.79
C GLU A 31 -11.13 5.20 -9.29
N PRO A 32 -12.12 5.36 -10.20
CA PRO A 32 -13.45 5.82 -9.81
C PRO A 32 -14.08 4.96 -8.70
N GLY A 33 -14.65 5.63 -7.70
CA GLY A 33 -15.32 4.98 -6.56
C GLY A 33 -14.40 4.64 -5.39
N LEU A 34 -13.09 4.53 -5.59
CA LEU A 34 -12.17 4.17 -4.51
C LEU A 34 -11.73 5.37 -3.68
N ALA A 35 -11.53 6.53 -4.32
CA ALA A 35 -11.10 7.74 -3.63
C ALA A 35 -12.13 8.30 -2.63
N ALA A 36 -13.40 7.89 -2.75
CA ALA A 36 -14.47 8.33 -1.87
C ALA A 36 -14.61 7.47 -0.60
N LEU A 37 -13.88 6.36 -0.49
CA LEU A 37 -13.97 5.50 0.69
C LEU A 37 -13.25 6.13 1.88
N SER A 38 -13.87 6.05 3.07
CA SER A 38 -13.17 6.40 4.31
C SER A 38 -12.05 5.38 4.58
N ASP A 39 -11.04 5.79 5.36
CA ASP A 39 -9.92 4.90 5.68
C ASP A 39 -10.35 3.60 6.36
N PRO A 40 -11.30 3.59 7.33
CA PRO A 40 -11.80 2.33 7.89
C PRO A 40 -12.45 1.40 6.87
N LEU A 41 -13.26 1.94 5.96
CA LEU A 41 -13.90 1.16 4.90
C LEU A 41 -12.87 0.65 3.89
N LEU A 42 -11.88 1.45 3.56
CA LEU A 42 -10.79 1.03 2.68
C LEU A 42 -10.04 -0.16 3.26
N LEU A 43 -9.69 -0.09 4.55
CA LEU A 43 -8.98 -1.19 5.21
C LEU A 43 -9.81 -2.48 5.23
N GLU A 44 -11.11 -2.38 5.46
CA GLU A 44 -12.02 -3.52 5.43
C GLU A 44 -12.07 -4.16 4.04
N MET A 45 -12.23 -3.34 3.00
CA MET A 45 -12.27 -3.81 1.62
C MET A 45 -10.95 -4.49 1.24
N LEU A 46 -9.82 -3.90 1.59
CA LEU A 46 -8.50 -4.45 1.28
C LEU A 46 -8.24 -5.77 2.00
N ASP A 47 -8.75 -5.90 3.23
CA ASP A 47 -8.66 -7.17 3.97
C ASP A 47 -9.43 -8.29 3.24
N GLU A 48 -10.65 -7.99 2.80
CA GLU A 48 -11.48 -8.96 2.06
C GLU A 48 -10.81 -9.40 0.76
N GLU A 49 -10.12 -8.49 0.08
CA GLU A 49 -9.44 -8.78 -1.18
C GLU A 49 -8.03 -9.39 -0.99
N GLY A 50 -7.50 -9.38 0.24
CA GLY A 50 -6.13 -9.79 0.50
C GLY A 50 -5.11 -8.86 -0.14
N ARG A 51 -5.40 -7.55 -0.16
CA ARG A 51 -4.61 -6.55 -0.86
C ARG A 51 -3.80 -5.70 0.12
N VAL A 52 -2.54 -5.47 -0.20
CA VAL A 52 -1.61 -4.67 0.61
C VAL A 52 -1.72 -3.21 0.21
N LEU A 53 -1.93 -2.33 1.20
CA LEU A 53 -1.99 -0.89 0.98
C LEU A 53 -0.60 -0.29 1.01
N VAL A 54 -0.26 0.52 0.01
CA VAL A 54 0.95 1.35 0.00
C VAL A 54 0.50 2.79 0.20
N THR A 55 0.92 3.44 1.27
CA THR A 55 0.43 4.77 1.62
C THR A 55 1.52 5.68 2.15
N ARG A 56 1.38 6.99 1.85
CA ARG A 56 2.20 8.05 2.44
C ARG A 56 1.58 8.64 3.70
N ASP A 57 0.34 8.25 4.06
CA ASP A 57 -0.33 8.79 5.23
C ASP A 57 0.24 8.17 6.51
N VAL A 58 1.31 8.77 7.02
CA VAL A 58 1.98 8.35 8.24
C VAL A 58 1.39 9.01 9.48
N ASN A 59 0.40 9.90 9.32
CA ASN A 59 -0.23 10.63 10.42
C ASN A 59 -1.53 9.95 10.90
N THR A 60 -2.45 9.64 9.99
CA THR A 60 -3.77 9.13 10.35
C THR A 60 -3.95 7.65 10.10
N MET A 61 -3.37 7.11 9.04
CA MET A 61 -3.52 5.68 8.71
C MET A 61 -3.00 4.75 9.83
N PRO A 62 -1.88 5.03 10.52
CA PRO A 62 -1.44 4.17 11.62
C PRO A 62 -2.49 4.02 12.72
N GLU A 63 -3.23 5.09 13.03
CA GLU A 63 -4.30 5.04 14.03
C GLU A 63 -5.47 4.19 13.57
N HIS A 64 -5.84 4.25 12.29
CA HIS A 64 -6.90 3.40 11.74
C HIS A 64 -6.50 1.92 11.77
N VAL A 65 -5.26 1.61 11.43
CA VAL A 65 -4.72 0.24 11.51
C VAL A 65 -4.77 -0.25 12.96
N LYS A 66 -4.31 0.57 13.90
CA LYS A 66 -4.30 0.23 15.32
C LYS A 66 -5.72 -0.01 15.83
N THR A 67 -6.67 0.87 15.51
CA THR A 67 -8.08 0.74 15.92
C THR A 67 -8.65 -0.58 15.44
N ARG A 68 -8.40 -0.93 14.19
CA ARG A 68 -8.89 -2.17 13.61
C ARG A 68 -8.29 -3.40 14.32
N MET A 69 -6.98 -3.38 14.58
CA MET A 69 -6.29 -4.48 15.28
C MET A 69 -6.78 -4.60 16.73
N CYS A 70 -6.99 -3.48 17.43
CA CYS A 70 -7.52 -3.50 18.80
C CYS A 70 -8.94 -4.05 18.87
N ALA A 71 -9.71 -3.95 17.79
CA ALA A 71 -11.03 -4.54 17.68
C ALA A 71 -11.00 -6.04 17.36
N GLY A 72 -9.81 -6.64 17.26
CA GLY A 72 -9.66 -8.05 16.93
C GLY A 72 -9.83 -8.37 15.45
N LEU A 73 -9.78 -7.36 14.58
CA LEU A 73 -9.93 -7.53 13.13
C LEU A 73 -8.56 -7.56 12.45
N THR A 74 -8.50 -8.23 11.31
CA THR A 74 -7.30 -8.31 10.48
C THR A 74 -7.30 -7.21 9.41
N HIS A 75 -6.16 -7.01 8.75
CA HIS A 75 -6.06 -6.21 7.54
C HIS A 75 -5.14 -6.91 6.52
N GLY A 76 -5.17 -6.48 5.27
CA GLY A 76 -4.43 -7.14 4.20
C GLY A 76 -2.93 -6.88 4.19
N GLY A 77 -2.46 -5.97 5.04
CA GLY A 77 -1.08 -5.52 5.09
C GLY A 77 -0.96 -4.05 4.71
N VAL A 78 -0.01 -3.34 5.29
CA VAL A 78 0.22 -1.92 5.01
C VAL A 78 1.72 -1.66 4.87
N ILE A 79 2.09 -0.98 3.79
CA ILE A 79 3.45 -0.51 3.56
C ILE A 79 3.42 1.02 3.66
N PHE A 80 4.10 1.56 4.66
CA PHE A 80 4.22 3.00 4.84
C PHE A 80 5.43 3.54 4.09
N VAL A 81 5.20 4.61 3.32
CA VAL A 81 6.26 5.36 2.64
C VAL A 81 6.69 6.48 3.57
N PRO A 82 7.94 6.48 4.08
CA PRO A 82 8.38 7.50 5.02
C PRO A 82 8.52 8.87 4.34
N ARG A 83 8.47 9.94 5.14
CA ARG A 83 8.63 11.30 4.65
C ARG A 83 10.03 11.55 4.08
N THR A 84 10.99 10.75 4.44
CA THR A 84 12.37 10.81 3.92
C THR A 84 12.45 10.46 2.44
N ILE A 85 11.43 9.75 1.89
CA ILE A 85 11.29 9.59 0.45
C ILE A 85 10.41 10.75 -0.04
N ALA A 86 11.00 11.71 -0.75
CA ALA A 86 10.28 12.87 -1.22
C ALA A 86 9.10 12.47 -2.14
N GLN A 87 7.99 13.22 -2.05
CA GLN A 87 6.80 12.94 -2.85
C GLN A 87 7.08 13.02 -4.36
N THR A 88 8.04 13.84 -4.75
CA THR A 88 8.47 14.00 -6.15
C THR A 88 9.48 12.95 -6.59
N ASP A 89 10.03 12.16 -5.65
CA ASP A 89 11.06 11.17 -5.95
C ASP A 89 10.43 9.79 -6.20
N THR A 90 9.67 9.69 -7.28
CA THR A 90 9.01 8.44 -7.70
C THR A 90 10.04 7.35 -8.02
N ARG A 91 11.22 7.72 -8.52
CA ARG A 91 12.27 6.76 -8.84
C ARG A 91 12.77 6.03 -7.59
N GLN A 92 13.03 6.75 -6.50
CA GLN A 92 13.44 6.14 -5.24
C GLN A 92 12.32 5.26 -4.68
N LEU A 93 11.08 5.73 -4.71
CA LEU A 93 9.93 4.96 -4.25
C LEU A 93 9.79 3.65 -5.02
N LEU A 94 9.87 3.72 -6.35
CA LEU A 94 9.80 2.54 -7.20
C LEU A 94 10.91 1.55 -6.88
N ARG A 95 12.15 2.04 -6.70
CA ARG A 95 13.28 1.19 -6.35
C ARG A 95 13.06 0.47 -5.02
N ARG A 96 12.60 1.19 -3.99
CA ARG A 96 12.38 0.59 -2.66
C ARG A 96 11.24 -0.42 -2.67
N LEU A 97 10.16 -0.13 -3.40
CA LEU A 97 9.07 -1.09 -3.58
C LEU A 97 9.52 -2.33 -4.34
N THR A 98 10.29 -2.14 -5.41
CA THR A 98 10.85 -3.25 -6.19
C THR A 98 11.68 -4.18 -5.31
N GLU A 99 12.58 -3.62 -4.50
CA GLU A 99 13.41 -4.41 -3.58
C GLU A 99 12.56 -5.20 -2.58
N LEU A 100 11.51 -4.57 -2.04
CA LEU A 100 10.62 -5.22 -1.08
C LEU A 100 9.83 -6.35 -1.73
N ILE A 101 9.28 -6.13 -2.91
CA ILE A 101 8.50 -7.13 -3.64
C ILE A 101 9.40 -8.33 -4.03
N GLU A 102 10.61 -8.08 -4.48
CA GLU A 102 11.56 -9.15 -4.79
C GLU A 102 11.88 -10.01 -3.57
N ARG A 103 12.06 -9.36 -2.42
CA ARG A 103 12.44 -10.04 -1.19
C ARG A 103 11.29 -10.73 -0.50
N GLU A 104 10.11 -10.09 -0.45
CA GLU A 104 9.00 -10.53 0.40
C GLU A 104 7.64 -10.58 -0.31
N GLY A 105 7.61 -10.54 -1.64
CA GLY A 105 6.34 -10.57 -2.38
C GLY A 105 5.51 -11.82 -2.16
N ASN A 106 6.14 -12.93 -1.78
CA ASN A 106 5.46 -14.22 -1.52
C ASN A 106 5.21 -14.47 -0.04
N ALA A 107 5.53 -13.52 0.84
CA ALA A 107 5.29 -13.67 2.27
C ALA A 107 3.80 -13.47 2.59
N ASP A 108 3.39 -13.89 3.80
CA ASP A 108 2.06 -13.61 4.30
C ASP A 108 2.01 -12.17 4.83
N TRP A 109 1.21 -11.33 4.16
CA TRP A 109 1.08 -9.91 4.49
C TRP A 109 -0.10 -9.61 5.42
N ARG A 110 -0.90 -10.59 5.77
CA ARG A 110 -2.06 -10.37 6.64
C ARG A 110 -1.62 -9.77 7.97
N SER A 111 -2.23 -8.64 8.31
CA SER A 111 -1.99 -7.91 9.57
C SER A 111 -0.53 -7.49 9.77
N ARG A 112 0.23 -7.37 8.69
CA ARG A 112 1.62 -6.95 8.71
C ARG A 112 1.74 -5.46 8.39
N VAL A 113 2.61 -4.77 9.11
CA VAL A 113 2.98 -3.38 8.84
C VAL A 113 4.46 -3.33 8.51
N CYS A 114 4.80 -2.63 7.43
CA CYS A 114 6.17 -2.48 6.98
C CYS A 114 6.43 -1.02 6.61
N TRP A 115 7.61 -0.50 6.96
CA TRP A 115 8.08 0.82 6.56
C TRP A 115 9.16 0.67 5.51
N LEU A 116 9.05 1.39 4.39
CA LEU A 116 10.11 1.42 3.40
C LEU A 116 11.33 2.16 3.96
N LYS A 117 12.50 1.72 3.55
CA LYS A 117 13.75 2.42 3.89
C LYS A 117 13.89 3.65 2.99
N ALA A 118 14.41 4.71 3.57
CA ALA A 118 14.70 5.92 2.81
C ALA A 118 15.99 5.75 2.01
#